data_9880df6f850e680b52bc910d9a5af3ee
#
_entry.id   9880df6f850e680b52bc910d9a5af3ee
#
_cell.length_a   1.000
_cell.length_b   1.000
_cell.length_c   1.000
_cell.angle_alpha   90.00
_cell.angle_beta   90.00
_cell.angle_gamma   90.00
#
_symmetry.space_group_name_H-M   'P 1'
#
loop_
_entity.id
_entity.type
_entity.pdbx_description
1 polymer ?
#
loop_
_entity_poly.entity_id
_entity_poly.type
_entity_poly.pdbx_seq_one_letter_code
_entity_poly.pdbx_strand_id
1 'polypeptide(L)'
;MGLEFVECTKKFKNNTILDKVNFSIPTGLFHLVGRNGAGKSTLLKMIAGLDKRYSGDIEANKESTLYLNVDPIGIHPFTIRENLEILWNTFKIVPSEEQMGKVNEFFDGNLDGSYSRASTGMKAKVGLSLLFVKDWETILIDETMSSLDSESIEMLSERLVNLSIKKISTIIYVSHSMVNKRLNDHSSIVSIEDGRLLWNNVQE
;
A
#
# COMPACT_ATOMS: atom_id res chain seq x y z
N MET A 1 -10.36 0.77 -11.85
CA MET A 1 -10.29 2.15 -12.41
C MET A 1 -8.91 2.71 -12.06
N GLY A 2 -8.23 3.42 -12.99
CA GLY A 2 -6.91 4.01 -12.71
C GLY A 2 -7.02 5.26 -11.84
N LEU A 3 -5.88 5.91 -11.59
CA LEU A 3 -5.78 7.19 -10.90
C LEU A 3 -5.52 8.29 -11.91
N GLU A 4 -6.21 9.42 -11.79
CA GLU A 4 -5.99 10.60 -12.60
C GLU A 4 -5.61 11.79 -11.71
N PHE A 5 -4.54 12.49 -12.07
CA PHE A 5 -4.10 13.74 -11.47
C PHE A 5 -4.36 14.88 -12.44
N VAL A 6 -5.12 15.88 -12.01
CA VAL A 6 -5.49 17.04 -12.83
C VAL A 6 -4.99 18.32 -12.17
N GLU A 7 -4.02 18.99 -12.80
CA GLU A 7 -3.41 20.25 -12.32
C GLU A 7 -2.97 20.20 -10.84
N CYS A 8 -2.52 19.03 -10.38
CA CYS A 8 -2.19 18.82 -8.98
C CYS A 8 -0.95 19.60 -8.55
N THR A 9 -1.10 20.43 -7.53
CA THR A 9 0.01 21.18 -6.92
C THR A 9 0.04 20.96 -5.42
N LYS A 10 1.20 20.54 -4.90
CA LYS A 10 1.47 20.36 -3.47
C LYS A 10 2.78 21.02 -3.08
N LYS A 11 2.70 21.97 -2.11
CA LYS A 11 3.88 22.69 -1.60
C LYS A 11 3.92 22.64 -0.07
N PHE A 12 5.11 22.51 0.48
CA PHE A 12 5.41 22.67 1.89
C PHE A 12 6.45 23.78 2.07
N LYS A 13 6.04 24.97 2.57
CA LYS A 13 6.94 26.12 2.73
C LYS A 13 7.79 26.34 1.47
N ASN A 14 9.05 25.90 1.50
CA ASN A 14 10.03 26.08 0.42
C ASN A 14 10.23 24.83 -0.45
N ASN A 15 9.47 23.75 -0.20
CA ASN A 15 9.60 22.50 -0.97
C ASN A 15 8.35 22.24 -1.80
N THR A 16 8.51 22.15 -3.11
CA THR A 16 7.44 21.77 -4.04
C THR A 16 7.48 20.26 -4.25
N ILE A 17 6.41 19.58 -3.87
CA ILE A 17 6.24 18.12 -4.03
C ILE A 17 5.64 17.79 -5.39
N LEU A 18 4.62 18.56 -5.80
CA LEU A 18 4.01 18.50 -7.13
C LEU A 18 3.78 19.92 -7.64
N ASP A 19 3.98 20.16 -8.93
CA ASP A 19 3.77 21.45 -9.56
C ASP A 19 2.93 21.31 -10.84
N LYS A 20 1.62 21.57 -10.74
CA LYS A 20 0.63 21.47 -11.83
C LYS A 20 0.71 20.13 -12.60
N VAL A 21 0.77 19.04 -11.84
CA VAL A 21 0.93 17.71 -12.41
C VAL A 21 -0.39 17.24 -13.03
N ASN A 22 -0.30 16.85 -14.30
CA ASN A 22 -1.30 16.08 -15.02
C ASN A 22 -0.68 14.71 -15.30
N PHE A 23 -1.22 13.64 -14.71
CA PHE A 23 -0.62 12.32 -14.79
C PHE A 23 -1.67 11.23 -14.58
N SER A 24 -1.57 10.15 -15.35
CA SER A 24 -2.47 9.01 -15.25
C SER A 24 -1.71 7.76 -14.83
N ILE A 25 -2.25 7.03 -13.86
CA ILE A 25 -1.72 5.73 -13.44
C ILE A 25 -2.83 4.69 -13.67
N PRO A 26 -2.66 3.77 -14.63
CA PRO A 26 -3.67 2.75 -14.92
C PRO A 26 -3.76 1.70 -13.80
N THR A 27 -4.67 0.74 -13.93
CA THR A 27 -4.64 -0.47 -13.10
C THR A 27 -3.34 -1.24 -13.37
N GLY A 28 -2.72 -1.73 -12.30
CA GLY A 28 -1.42 -2.40 -12.38
C GLY A 28 -0.63 -2.31 -11.09
N LEU A 29 0.63 -2.71 -11.15
CA LEU A 29 1.57 -2.71 -10.02
C LEU A 29 2.71 -1.73 -10.29
N PHE A 30 2.91 -0.78 -9.38
CA PHE A 30 3.83 0.35 -9.56
C PHE A 30 4.74 0.52 -8.35
N HIS A 31 6.05 0.56 -8.62
CA HIS A 31 7.04 0.96 -7.64
C HIS A 31 7.26 2.48 -7.72
N LEU A 32 6.87 3.20 -6.67
CA LEU A 32 7.10 4.63 -6.57
C LEU A 32 8.50 4.91 -6.02
N VAL A 33 9.36 5.46 -6.86
CA VAL A 33 10.74 5.79 -6.52
C VAL A 33 10.96 7.30 -6.43
N GLY A 34 12.05 7.69 -5.80
CA GLY A 34 12.47 9.08 -5.63
C GLY A 34 13.37 9.23 -4.41
N ARG A 35 14.18 10.30 -4.37
CA ARG A 35 15.06 10.59 -3.25
C ARG A 35 14.30 10.72 -1.92
N ASN A 36 15.00 10.58 -0.80
CA ASN A 36 14.40 10.82 0.51
C ASN A 36 13.91 12.28 0.60
N GLY A 37 12.69 12.46 1.10
CA GLY A 37 12.04 13.78 1.16
C GLY A 37 11.42 14.27 -0.17
N ALA A 38 11.47 13.50 -1.26
CA ALA A 38 10.83 13.86 -2.53
C ALA A 38 9.29 13.97 -2.45
N GLY A 39 8.68 13.41 -1.39
CA GLY A 39 7.22 13.49 -1.20
C GLY A 39 6.47 12.20 -1.49
N LYS A 40 7.13 11.04 -1.57
CA LYS A 40 6.48 9.74 -1.82
C LYS A 40 5.30 9.47 -0.87
N SER A 41 5.55 9.50 0.44
CA SER A 41 4.50 9.32 1.46
C SER A 41 3.42 10.40 1.40
N THR A 42 3.79 11.64 1.05
CA THR A 42 2.83 12.72 0.85
C THR A 42 1.90 12.43 -0.32
N LEU A 43 2.45 11.99 -1.45
CA LEU A 43 1.67 11.60 -2.63
C LEU A 43 0.69 10.48 -2.29
N LEU A 44 1.16 9.42 -1.60
CA LEU A 44 0.28 8.32 -1.19
C LEU A 44 -0.85 8.80 -0.26
N LYS A 45 -0.54 9.69 0.70
CA LYS A 45 -1.56 10.30 1.58
C LYS A 45 -2.55 11.19 0.83
N MET A 46 -2.12 11.88 -0.23
CA MET A 46 -3.03 12.67 -1.09
C MET A 46 -3.99 11.74 -1.84
N ILE A 47 -3.49 10.68 -2.46
CA ILE A 47 -4.30 9.66 -3.16
C ILE A 47 -5.31 9.02 -2.19
N ALA A 48 -4.88 8.67 -0.98
CA ALA A 48 -5.74 8.12 0.06
C ALA A 48 -6.76 9.12 0.63
N GLY A 49 -6.68 10.41 0.26
CA GLY A 49 -7.55 11.46 0.80
C GLY A 49 -7.24 11.85 2.25
N LEU A 50 -6.09 11.42 2.80
CA LEU A 50 -5.63 11.75 4.14
C LEU A 50 -4.96 13.13 4.21
N ASP A 51 -4.31 13.58 3.15
CA ASP A 51 -3.85 14.97 3.01
C ASP A 51 -4.65 15.67 1.90
N LYS A 52 -5.49 16.62 2.32
CA LYS A 52 -6.37 17.40 1.43
C LYS A 52 -5.81 18.81 1.13
N ARG A 53 -4.62 19.14 1.62
CA ARG A 53 -4.02 20.46 1.45
C ARG A 53 -3.17 20.53 0.19
N TYR A 54 -3.83 20.45 -0.97
CA TYR A 54 -3.26 20.62 -2.31
C TYR A 54 -4.29 21.31 -3.21
N SER A 55 -3.88 21.82 -4.37
CA SER A 55 -4.77 22.30 -5.43
C SER A 55 -4.79 21.32 -6.60
N GLY A 56 -5.83 21.42 -7.44
CA GLY A 56 -6.12 20.42 -8.48
C GLY A 56 -6.92 19.26 -7.92
N ASP A 57 -7.10 18.22 -8.72
CA ASP A 57 -7.92 17.07 -8.38
C ASP A 57 -7.16 15.75 -8.52
N ILE A 58 -7.50 14.78 -7.66
CA ILE A 58 -7.06 13.40 -7.76
C ILE A 58 -8.31 12.52 -7.80
N GLU A 59 -8.55 11.93 -8.98
CA GLU A 59 -9.64 10.99 -9.18
C GLU A 59 -9.20 9.61 -8.69
N ALA A 60 -9.76 9.20 -7.55
CA ALA A 60 -9.56 7.90 -6.93
C ALA A 60 -10.82 7.51 -6.16
N ASN A 61 -11.19 6.23 -6.17
CA ASN A 61 -12.25 5.72 -5.31
C ASN A 61 -11.75 5.58 -3.86
N LYS A 62 -11.93 6.64 -3.06
CA LYS A 62 -11.45 6.71 -1.68
C LYS A 62 -12.10 5.68 -0.76
N GLU A 63 -13.32 5.24 -1.04
CA GLU A 63 -14.03 4.21 -0.28
C GLU A 63 -13.44 2.81 -0.50
N SER A 64 -12.80 2.59 -1.65
CA SER A 64 -12.11 1.37 -2.01
C SER A 64 -10.58 1.55 -2.07
N THR A 65 -10.03 2.49 -1.29
CA THR A 65 -8.59 2.74 -1.17
C THR A 65 -8.06 2.23 0.17
N LEU A 66 -7.07 1.37 0.13
CA LEU A 66 -6.31 0.91 1.29
C LEU A 66 -4.95 1.61 1.33
N TYR A 67 -4.66 2.33 2.40
CA TYR A 67 -3.35 2.93 2.67
C TYR A 67 -2.71 2.27 3.89
N LEU A 68 -1.53 1.72 3.71
CA LEU A 68 -0.73 1.06 4.74
C LEU A 68 0.64 1.73 4.83
N ASN A 69 1.03 2.13 6.01
CA ASN A 69 2.32 2.72 6.31
C ASN A 69 3.03 1.93 7.43
N VAL A 70 4.20 2.36 7.82
CA VAL A 70 5.00 1.71 8.86
C VAL A 70 4.37 1.75 10.26
N ASP A 71 3.39 2.63 10.48
CA ASP A 71 2.73 2.75 11.79
C ASP A 71 1.77 1.56 11.99
N PRO A 72 1.94 0.78 13.06
CA PRO A 72 1.09 -0.39 13.30
C PRO A 72 -0.36 -0.01 13.62
N ILE A 73 -1.32 -0.74 13.08
CA ILE A 73 -2.76 -0.42 13.20
C ILE A 73 -3.40 -1.07 14.44
N GLY A 74 -2.75 -2.03 15.09
CA GLY A 74 -3.36 -2.81 16.18
C GLY A 74 -3.49 -2.05 17.51
N ILE A 75 -4.39 -2.54 18.35
CA ILE A 75 -4.79 -1.97 19.62
C ILE A 75 -4.39 -2.89 20.79
N HIS A 76 -3.83 -2.32 21.84
CA HIS A 76 -3.57 -3.01 23.11
C HIS A 76 -4.83 -2.95 24.01
N PRO A 77 -5.13 -3.98 24.81
CA PRO A 77 -4.33 -5.19 25.11
C PRO A 77 -4.69 -6.43 24.27
N PHE A 78 -5.36 -6.27 23.16
CA PHE A 78 -5.92 -7.37 22.37
C PHE A 78 -4.87 -8.32 21.79
N THR A 79 -5.31 -9.53 21.43
CA THR A 79 -4.54 -10.51 20.63
C THR A 79 -4.47 -10.06 19.16
N ILE A 80 -3.67 -10.74 18.35
CA ILE A 80 -3.64 -10.52 16.90
C ILE A 80 -5.01 -10.83 16.31
N ARG A 81 -5.64 -11.96 16.68
CA ARG A 81 -6.98 -12.36 16.23
C ARG A 81 -8.03 -11.29 16.49
N GLU A 82 -8.12 -10.79 17.72
CA GLU A 82 -9.07 -9.74 18.08
C GLU A 82 -8.83 -8.44 17.29
N ASN A 83 -7.58 -8.09 17.03
CA ASN A 83 -7.24 -6.94 16.19
C ASN A 83 -7.70 -7.14 14.74
N LEU A 84 -7.55 -8.34 14.18
CA LEU A 84 -8.08 -8.67 12.85
C LEU A 84 -9.60 -8.55 12.81
N GLU A 85 -10.30 -9.09 13.79
CA GLU A 85 -11.76 -9.00 13.90
C GLU A 85 -12.24 -7.55 14.01
N ILE A 86 -11.55 -6.71 14.77
CA ILE A 86 -11.83 -5.27 14.86
C ILE A 86 -11.67 -4.59 13.49
N LEU A 87 -10.60 -4.90 12.75
CA LEU A 87 -10.38 -4.35 11.42
C LEU A 87 -11.45 -4.82 10.43
N TRP A 88 -11.75 -6.11 10.40
CA TRP A 88 -12.77 -6.65 9.49
C TRP A 88 -14.14 -6.02 9.76
N ASN A 89 -14.52 -5.89 11.04
CA ASN A 89 -15.76 -5.21 11.42
C ASN A 89 -15.77 -3.73 10.98
N THR A 90 -14.64 -3.03 11.14
CA THR A 90 -14.48 -1.63 10.72
C THR A 90 -14.72 -1.45 9.22
N PHE A 91 -14.20 -2.37 8.42
CA PHE A 91 -14.36 -2.36 6.96
C PHE A 91 -15.58 -3.15 6.47
N LYS A 92 -16.43 -3.66 7.39
CA LYS A 92 -17.61 -4.50 7.08
C LYS A 92 -17.24 -5.72 6.23
N ILE A 93 -16.12 -6.35 6.55
CA ILE A 93 -15.62 -7.56 5.88
C ILE A 93 -16.06 -8.78 6.68
N VAL A 94 -16.57 -9.80 6.00
CA VAL A 94 -16.80 -11.13 6.54
C VAL A 94 -15.94 -12.10 5.74
N PRO A 95 -14.75 -12.49 6.24
CA PRO A 95 -13.87 -13.38 5.52
C PRO A 95 -14.47 -14.77 5.32
N SER A 96 -14.25 -15.37 4.15
CA SER A 96 -14.56 -16.79 3.92
C SER A 96 -13.56 -17.70 4.66
N GLU A 97 -13.89 -18.99 4.78
CA GLU A 97 -12.98 -19.98 5.37
C GLU A 97 -11.63 -20.04 4.62
N GLU A 98 -11.65 -19.95 3.29
CA GLU A 98 -10.43 -19.90 2.47
C GLU A 98 -9.57 -18.66 2.79
N GLN A 99 -10.22 -17.50 2.90
CA GLN A 99 -9.53 -16.25 3.26
C GLN A 99 -8.96 -16.31 4.68
N MET A 100 -9.70 -16.88 5.61
CA MET A 100 -9.22 -17.12 7.00
C MET A 100 -8.02 -18.05 7.01
N GLY A 101 -8.03 -19.11 6.19
CA GLY A 101 -6.90 -20.02 6.01
C GLY A 101 -5.65 -19.27 5.55
N LYS A 102 -5.75 -18.42 4.53
CA LYS A 102 -4.63 -17.58 4.03
C LYS A 102 -4.12 -16.60 5.08
N VAL A 103 -5.01 -15.97 5.82
CA VAL A 103 -4.60 -15.08 6.92
C VAL A 103 -3.86 -15.88 8.01
N ASN A 104 -4.38 -17.04 8.40
CA ASN A 104 -3.70 -17.89 9.39
C ASN A 104 -2.31 -18.34 8.93
N GLU A 105 -2.16 -18.73 7.66
CA GLU A 105 -0.88 -19.04 7.03
C GLU A 105 0.07 -17.83 7.07
N PHE A 106 -0.40 -16.64 6.69
CA PHE A 106 0.38 -15.39 6.73
C PHE A 106 0.91 -15.03 8.12
N PHE A 107 0.28 -15.53 9.18
CA PHE A 107 0.70 -15.36 10.58
C PHE A 107 1.39 -16.61 11.17
N ASP A 108 1.73 -17.61 10.37
CA ASP A 108 2.32 -18.88 10.83
C ASP A 108 1.50 -19.54 11.96
N GLY A 109 0.16 -19.41 11.91
CA GLY A 109 -0.75 -19.90 12.93
C GLY A 109 -0.77 -19.09 14.24
N ASN A 110 0.02 -18.03 14.39
CA ASN A 110 0.20 -17.28 15.64
C ASN A 110 -0.83 -16.18 15.87
N LEU A 111 -2.12 -16.47 15.68
CA LEU A 111 -3.18 -15.47 15.83
C LEU A 111 -3.55 -15.16 17.28
N ASP A 112 -3.35 -16.09 18.20
CA ASP A 112 -3.78 -15.96 19.60
C ASP A 112 -2.72 -15.28 20.50
N GLY A 113 -1.58 -14.90 19.89
CA GLY A 113 -0.54 -14.14 20.55
C GLY A 113 -0.96 -12.71 20.90
N SER A 114 -0.46 -12.19 22.04
CA SER A 114 -0.70 -10.80 22.44
C SER A 114 -0.07 -9.83 21.44
N TYR A 115 -0.85 -8.87 20.91
CA TYR A 115 -0.36 -7.83 20.01
C TYR A 115 0.76 -6.97 20.66
N SER A 116 0.70 -6.74 21.97
CA SER A 116 1.72 -5.96 22.66
C SER A 116 3.13 -6.57 22.56
N ARG A 117 3.21 -7.90 22.55
CA ARG A 117 4.47 -8.67 22.51
C ARG A 117 4.87 -9.08 21.08
N ALA A 118 4.03 -8.79 20.09
CA ALA A 118 4.30 -9.11 18.70
C ALA A 118 5.51 -8.33 18.17
N SER A 119 6.29 -8.96 17.29
CA SER A 119 7.39 -8.31 16.57
C SER A 119 6.86 -7.19 15.66
N THR A 120 7.74 -6.32 15.17
CA THR A 120 7.38 -5.28 14.20
C THR A 120 6.75 -5.89 12.95
N GLY A 121 7.32 -6.99 12.44
CA GLY A 121 6.75 -7.71 11.29
C GLY A 121 5.36 -8.26 11.55
N MET A 122 5.15 -8.92 12.70
CA MET A 122 3.82 -9.41 13.10
C MET A 122 2.79 -8.27 13.22
N LYS A 123 3.21 -7.12 13.74
CA LYS A 123 2.35 -5.94 13.82
C LYS A 123 1.98 -5.38 12.44
N ALA A 124 2.94 -5.35 11.50
CA ALA A 124 2.70 -4.93 10.13
C ALA A 124 1.74 -5.89 9.39
N LYS A 125 1.86 -7.21 9.65
CA LYS A 125 0.96 -8.23 9.08
C LYS A 125 -0.51 -7.95 9.39
N VAL A 126 -0.85 -7.30 10.53
CA VAL A 126 -2.26 -7.00 10.89
C VAL A 126 -2.91 -6.11 9.84
N GLY A 127 -2.28 -5.01 9.43
CA GLY A 127 -2.80 -4.16 8.37
C GLY A 127 -2.75 -4.83 7.00
N LEU A 128 -1.64 -5.51 6.68
CA LEU A 128 -1.42 -6.18 5.39
C LEU A 128 -2.38 -7.37 5.16
N SER A 129 -2.91 -7.98 6.22
CA SER A 129 -3.89 -9.07 6.13
C SER A 129 -5.19 -8.66 5.42
N LEU A 130 -5.52 -7.36 5.42
CA LEU A 130 -6.68 -6.82 4.69
C LEU A 130 -6.61 -7.10 3.19
N LEU A 131 -5.41 -7.33 2.64
CA LEU A 131 -5.19 -7.68 1.25
C LEU A 131 -5.64 -9.11 0.90
N PHE A 132 -5.74 -9.99 1.89
CA PHE A 132 -6.20 -11.38 1.68
C PHE A 132 -7.72 -11.55 1.80
N VAL A 133 -8.39 -10.59 2.43
CA VAL A 133 -9.84 -10.71 2.75
C VAL A 133 -10.74 -9.78 1.93
N LYS A 134 -10.15 -8.82 1.20
CA LYS A 134 -10.90 -7.90 0.33
C LYS A 134 -10.07 -7.50 -0.90
N ASP A 135 -10.74 -7.33 -2.03
CA ASP A 135 -10.18 -6.68 -3.21
C ASP A 135 -10.40 -5.17 -3.10
N TRP A 136 -9.30 -4.41 -3.17
CA TRP A 136 -9.31 -2.96 -3.11
C TRP A 136 -9.03 -2.39 -4.50
N GLU A 137 -9.72 -1.32 -4.88
CA GLU A 137 -9.46 -0.67 -6.18
C GLU A 137 -8.11 0.05 -6.19
N THR A 138 -7.73 0.64 -5.06
CA THR A 138 -6.42 1.29 -4.89
C THR A 138 -5.72 0.75 -3.65
N ILE A 139 -4.49 0.30 -3.82
CA ILE A 139 -3.64 -0.21 -2.74
C ILE A 139 -2.36 0.62 -2.69
N LEU A 140 -2.11 1.23 -1.54
CA LEU A 140 -0.98 2.12 -1.30
C LEU A 140 -0.17 1.57 -0.12
N ILE A 141 1.07 1.15 -0.38
CA ILE A 141 1.95 0.55 0.63
C ILE A 141 3.19 1.43 0.80
N ASP A 142 3.30 2.06 1.95
CA ASP A 142 4.37 3.02 2.28
C ASP A 142 5.38 2.37 3.24
N GLU A 143 6.42 1.74 2.68
CA GLU A 143 7.54 1.09 3.38
C GLU A 143 7.18 -0.07 4.33
N THR A 144 5.92 -0.46 4.44
CA THR A 144 5.42 -1.46 5.41
C THR A 144 6.05 -2.84 5.21
N MET A 145 6.43 -3.18 3.98
CA MET A 145 6.98 -4.51 3.66
C MET A 145 8.39 -4.75 4.20
N SER A 146 9.12 -3.69 4.56
CA SER A 146 10.53 -3.78 5.01
C SER A 146 10.73 -4.56 6.32
N SER A 147 9.67 -4.74 7.11
CA SER A 147 9.71 -5.45 8.39
C SER A 147 9.28 -6.91 8.32
N LEU A 148 8.87 -7.38 7.14
CA LEU A 148 8.40 -8.74 6.92
C LEU A 148 9.55 -9.73 6.71
N ASP A 149 9.32 -10.98 7.10
CA ASP A 149 10.14 -12.12 6.71
C ASP A 149 9.94 -12.49 5.23
N SER A 150 10.84 -13.32 4.69
CA SER A 150 10.86 -13.66 3.26
C SER A 150 9.62 -14.43 2.80
N GLU A 151 9.06 -15.29 3.65
CA GLU A 151 7.87 -16.09 3.33
C GLU A 151 6.63 -15.19 3.23
N SER A 152 6.46 -14.29 4.20
CA SER A 152 5.39 -13.29 4.18
C SER A 152 5.49 -12.34 2.99
N ILE A 153 6.71 -11.93 2.61
CA ILE A 153 6.94 -11.12 1.40
C ILE A 153 6.52 -11.89 0.15
N GLU A 154 6.83 -13.19 0.06
CA GLU A 154 6.46 -13.99 -1.12
C GLU A 154 4.94 -14.14 -1.24
N MET A 155 4.24 -14.48 -0.15
CA MET A 155 2.78 -14.57 -0.11
C MET A 155 2.12 -13.25 -0.51
N LEU A 156 2.62 -12.13 0.05
CA LEU A 156 2.11 -10.79 -0.27
C LEU A 156 2.37 -10.42 -1.73
N SER A 157 3.57 -10.70 -2.23
CA SER A 157 3.96 -10.41 -3.62
C SER A 157 3.10 -11.18 -4.62
N GLU A 158 2.84 -12.46 -4.35
CA GLU A 158 1.93 -13.27 -5.17
C GLU A 158 0.53 -12.65 -5.21
N ARG A 159 0.00 -12.24 -4.04
CA ARG A 159 -1.31 -11.60 -3.96
C ARG A 159 -1.37 -10.30 -4.77
N LEU A 160 -0.39 -9.41 -4.63
CA LEU A 160 -0.33 -8.13 -5.32
C LEU A 160 -0.20 -8.31 -6.84
N VAL A 161 0.67 -9.23 -7.28
CA VAL A 161 0.84 -9.56 -8.69
C VAL A 161 -0.45 -10.12 -9.29
N ASN A 162 -1.13 -11.03 -8.59
CA ASN A 162 -2.41 -11.58 -9.05
C ASN A 162 -3.50 -10.51 -9.20
N LEU A 163 -3.60 -9.55 -8.28
CA LEU A 163 -4.52 -8.40 -8.38
C LEU A 163 -4.19 -7.51 -9.58
N SER A 164 -2.91 -7.28 -9.83
CA SER A 164 -2.41 -6.50 -10.97
C SER A 164 -2.72 -7.17 -12.31
N ILE A 165 -2.39 -8.46 -12.46
CA ILE A 165 -2.64 -9.22 -13.70
C ILE A 165 -4.13 -9.26 -14.04
N LYS A 166 -4.98 -9.43 -13.04
CA LYS A 166 -6.45 -9.40 -13.21
C LYS A 166 -7.00 -8.00 -13.46
N LYS A 167 -6.16 -6.96 -13.44
CA LYS A 167 -6.55 -5.54 -13.59
C LYS A 167 -7.63 -5.10 -12.61
N ILE A 168 -7.61 -5.66 -11.41
CA ILE A 168 -8.58 -5.34 -10.35
C ILE A 168 -8.16 -4.04 -9.66
N SER A 169 -6.86 -3.85 -9.40
CA SER A 169 -6.34 -2.80 -8.54
C SER A 169 -5.29 -1.94 -9.22
N THR A 170 -5.21 -0.68 -8.82
CA THR A 170 -4.03 0.17 -8.97
C THR A 170 -3.22 0.07 -7.68
N ILE A 171 -2.03 -0.53 -7.76
CA ILE A 171 -1.19 -0.82 -6.60
C ILE A 171 0.06 0.03 -6.69
N ILE A 172 0.31 0.88 -5.69
CA ILE A 172 1.52 1.69 -5.60
C ILE A 172 2.24 1.34 -4.30
N TYR A 173 3.49 0.91 -4.40
CA TYR A 173 4.30 0.66 -3.23
C TYR A 173 5.59 1.47 -3.23
N VAL A 174 6.05 1.82 -2.03
CA VAL A 174 7.35 2.43 -1.76
C VAL A 174 8.21 1.44 -1.00
N SER A 175 9.44 1.24 -1.45
CA SER A 175 10.45 0.46 -0.75
C SER A 175 11.83 1.07 -1.01
N HIS A 176 12.72 1.02 -0.01
CA HIS A 176 14.12 1.46 -0.14
C HIS A 176 15.04 0.40 -0.74
N SER A 177 14.59 -0.85 -0.76
CA SER A 177 15.34 -1.98 -1.30
C SER A 177 14.46 -2.79 -2.23
N MET A 178 15.09 -3.64 -3.03
CA MET A 178 14.39 -4.65 -3.81
C MET A 178 13.62 -5.56 -2.84
N VAL A 179 12.28 -5.55 -2.92
CA VAL A 179 11.44 -6.35 -2.02
C VAL A 179 11.61 -7.83 -2.33
N ASN A 180 11.29 -8.24 -3.56
CA ASN A 180 11.64 -9.54 -4.11
C ASN A 180 11.59 -9.51 -5.65
N LYS A 181 12.08 -10.58 -6.27
CA LYS A 181 12.13 -10.68 -7.74
C LYS A 181 10.74 -10.62 -8.37
N ARG A 182 9.75 -11.31 -7.80
CA ARG A 182 8.37 -11.37 -8.33
C ARG A 182 7.75 -9.98 -8.45
N LEU A 183 7.83 -9.15 -7.40
CA LEU A 183 7.34 -7.78 -7.44
C LEU A 183 8.05 -6.93 -8.48
N ASN A 184 9.40 -7.03 -8.55
CA ASN A 184 10.16 -6.23 -9.48
C ASN A 184 9.87 -6.58 -10.95
N ASP A 185 9.77 -7.86 -11.28
CA ASP A 185 9.52 -8.32 -12.65
C ASP A 185 8.13 -7.90 -13.16
N HIS A 186 7.17 -7.61 -12.27
CA HIS A 186 5.80 -7.23 -12.61
C HIS A 186 5.48 -5.74 -12.35
N SER A 187 6.42 -4.98 -11.81
CA SER A 187 6.20 -3.57 -11.49
C SER A 187 6.68 -2.65 -12.58
N SER A 188 5.83 -1.69 -12.97
CA SER A 188 6.29 -0.50 -13.67
C SER A 188 6.82 0.53 -12.66
N ILE A 189 7.77 1.35 -13.09
CA ILE A 189 8.38 2.35 -12.21
C ILE A 189 7.77 3.73 -12.48
N VAL A 190 7.32 4.37 -11.40
CA VAL A 190 6.92 5.78 -11.39
C VAL A 190 7.89 6.52 -10.49
N SER A 191 8.50 7.61 -10.96
CA SER A 191 9.35 8.46 -10.13
C SER A 191 8.68 9.78 -9.78
N ILE A 192 9.04 10.31 -8.61
CA ILE A 192 8.73 11.67 -8.20
C ILE A 192 10.03 12.47 -8.14
N GLU A 193 10.17 13.45 -9.04
CA GLU A 193 11.38 14.23 -9.24
C GLU A 193 11.01 15.68 -9.59
N ASP A 194 11.62 16.63 -8.91
CA ASP A 194 11.49 18.07 -9.15
C ASP A 194 10.05 18.56 -9.38
N GLY A 195 9.13 18.05 -8.55
CA GLY A 195 7.70 18.42 -8.61
C GLY A 195 6.91 17.73 -9.72
N ARG A 196 7.41 16.70 -10.34
CA ARG A 196 6.77 15.96 -11.44
C ARG A 196 6.66 14.48 -11.12
N LEU A 197 5.69 13.84 -11.72
CA LEU A 197 5.58 12.38 -11.81
C LEU A 197 6.02 11.95 -13.21
N LEU A 198 6.88 10.96 -13.27
CA LEU A 198 7.46 10.47 -14.53
C LEU A 198 7.33 8.94 -14.61
N TRP A 199 7.02 8.45 -15.81
CA TRP A 199 7.19 7.05 -16.12
C TRP A 199 8.67 6.78 -16.39
N ASN A 200 9.27 5.90 -15.59
CA ASN A 200 10.60 5.40 -15.89
C ASN A 200 10.44 4.10 -16.68
N ASN A 201 10.68 4.18 -17.98
CA ASN A 201 10.82 2.96 -18.77
C ASN A 201 12.02 2.19 -18.20
N VAL A 202 11.77 0.98 -17.71
CA VAL A 202 12.87 0.03 -17.53
C VAL A 202 13.44 -0.15 -18.92
N GLN A 203 14.65 0.36 -19.16
CA GLN A 203 15.37 0.05 -20.40
C GLN A 203 15.53 -1.48 -20.45
N GLU A 204 15.06 -2.05 -21.56
CA GLU A 204 15.25 -3.44 -21.93
C GLU A 204 16.73 -3.88 -21.83
#